data_236ceb4ca984b58486948faf8388130b
#
_entry.id   236ceb4ca984b58486948faf8388130b
#
_cell.length_a   1.000
_cell.length_b   1.000
_cell.length_c   1.000
_cell.angle_alpha   90.00
_cell.angle_beta   90.00
_cell.angle_gamma   90.00
#
_symmetry.space_group_name_H-M   'P 1'
#
loop_
_entity.id
_entity.type
_entity.pdbx_description
1 polymer ?
#
loop_
_entity_poly.entity_id
_entity_poly.type
_entity_poly.pdbx_seq_one_letter_code
_entity_poly.pdbx_strand_id
1 'polypeptide(L)'
;MKNFVFISPNFPESYWKFCAELKNNGLRVLGIGDCPYDQLKQELRDNLHEYYKVDSLENYNEVFRAVAFFTYKYGKIDWLESNNEYWLMRDAKLRTEFHITSGFMESDMDRIKLKSAMKAYYAKAGIPTARYHLVEGYEDALEFAHKVGYPVVVKPDNGVGASNTYKLKCDDDLRFFIDHMDDNIYIIEEFVNGHVETFDAIIDADGKPIFESGNVTPHSLMDVVNNNEDSIYYIVKDLAPDIREAGIKTVKAFGVKSRFVHLEFFVLNADQEGLGKKNDVIGLEVNMRPSGGFTPDMYNFAYETDVYKIWADMIAFNKCTLNMDRPRHFCAFVGRRDSREYELDHNAVLERYGYCMKLECRLPAALATAMGDQVYMCNFDTEDDLQNYFRNLIRKKGE
;
A
#
# COMPACT_ATOMS: atom_id res chain seq x y z
N MET A 1 -4.36 -12.23 28.70
CA MET A 1 -4.88 -11.32 27.65
C MET A 1 -3.66 -10.69 27.00
N LYS A 2 -3.53 -10.77 25.65
CA LYS A 2 -2.41 -10.12 24.91
C LYS A 2 -2.62 -8.61 24.89
N ASN A 3 -1.55 -7.86 25.07
CA ASN A 3 -1.54 -6.38 24.97
C ASN A 3 -1.10 -5.97 23.57
N PHE A 4 -1.95 -5.27 22.85
CA PHE A 4 -1.69 -4.73 21.52
C PHE A 4 -1.61 -3.20 21.60
N VAL A 5 -0.49 -2.62 21.18
CA VAL A 5 -0.35 -1.17 21.00
C VAL A 5 -0.57 -0.83 19.54
N PHE A 6 -1.59 0.00 19.28
CA PHE A 6 -1.89 0.51 17.93
C PHE A 6 -1.46 1.99 17.84
N ILE A 7 -0.49 2.28 16.96
CA ILE A 7 0.00 3.64 16.69
C ILE A 7 -0.88 4.28 15.63
N SER A 8 -1.33 5.52 15.84
CA SER A 8 -2.20 6.27 14.92
C SER A 8 -3.49 5.52 14.53
N PRO A 9 -4.29 5.03 15.50
CA PRO A 9 -5.48 4.21 15.19
C PRO A 9 -6.62 4.99 14.52
N ASN A 10 -6.53 6.32 14.45
CA ASN A 10 -7.51 7.22 13.86
C ASN A 10 -7.23 7.54 12.39
N PHE A 11 -6.09 7.15 11.84
CA PHE A 11 -5.75 7.41 10.44
C PHE A 11 -4.98 6.23 9.80
N PRO A 12 -5.42 5.72 8.63
CA PRO A 12 -6.67 6.00 7.91
C PRO A 12 -7.93 5.83 8.73
N GLU A 13 -9.01 6.54 8.31
CA GLU A 13 -10.26 6.60 9.08
C GLU A 13 -10.91 5.22 9.32
N SER A 14 -10.66 4.24 8.43
CA SER A 14 -11.16 2.86 8.54
C SER A 14 -10.42 2.00 9.59
N TYR A 15 -9.29 2.47 10.15
CA TYR A 15 -8.43 1.65 11.01
C TYR A 15 -9.03 1.29 12.37
N TRP A 16 -10.09 2.01 12.80
CA TRP A 16 -10.89 1.57 13.93
C TRP A 16 -11.43 0.13 13.77
N LYS A 17 -11.63 -0.36 12.53
CA LYS A 17 -12.08 -1.72 12.22
C LYS A 17 -11.03 -2.76 12.67
N PHE A 18 -9.74 -2.49 12.49
CA PHE A 18 -8.68 -3.33 13.06
C PHE A 18 -8.77 -3.39 14.59
N CYS A 19 -8.99 -2.22 15.24
CA CYS A 19 -9.13 -2.16 16.69
C CYS A 19 -10.34 -2.96 17.18
N ALA A 20 -11.47 -2.86 16.47
CA ALA A 20 -12.69 -3.58 16.77
C ALA A 20 -12.47 -5.11 16.73
N GLU A 21 -11.86 -5.61 15.66
CA GLU A 21 -11.64 -7.04 15.51
C GLU A 21 -10.58 -7.61 16.47
N LEU A 22 -9.54 -6.83 16.81
CA LEU A 22 -8.62 -7.18 17.88
C LEU A 22 -9.33 -7.33 19.23
N LYS A 23 -10.21 -6.37 19.56
CA LYS A 23 -11.01 -6.42 20.77
C LYS A 23 -11.99 -7.60 20.78
N ASN A 24 -12.67 -7.85 19.67
CA ASN A 24 -13.57 -8.99 19.50
C ASN A 24 -12.85 -10.32 19.71
N ASN A 25 -11.57 -10.40 19.35
CA ASN A 25 -10.71 -11.57 19.60
C ASN A 25 -10.11 -11.60 21.03
N GLY A 26 -10.54 -10.70 21.91
CA GLY A 26 -10.15 -10.70 23.33
C GLY A 26 -8.78 -10.10 23.61
N LEU A 27 -8.20 -9.29 22.73
CA LEU A 27 -6.98 -8.54 22.99
C LEU A 27 -7.28 -7.24 23.74
N ARG A 28 -6.33 -6.76 24.52
CA ARG A 28 -6.35 -5.41 25.06
C ARG A 28 -5.76 -4.45 24.02
N VAL A 29 -6.59 -3.61 23.45
CA VAL A 29 -6.18 -2.65 22.41
C VAL A 29 -5.86 -1.31 23.06
N LEU A 30 -4.61 -0.88 22.95
CA LEU A 30 -4.05 0.34 23.55
C LEU A 30 -3.67 1.30 22.41
N GLY A 31 -4.39 2.40 22.26
CA GLY A 31 -4.15 3.38 21.21
C GLY A 31 -3.14 4.45 21.62
N ILE A 32 -2.24 4.83 20.71
CA ILE A 32 -1.39 6.02 20.84
C ILE A 32 -1.61 6.90 19.63
N GLY A 33 -1.95 8.17 19.85
CA GLY A 33 -2.17 9.14 18.76
C GLY A 33 -2.08 10.57 19.25
N ASP A 34 -2.06 11.51 18.32
CA ASP A 34 -2.00 12.96 18.58
C ASP A 34 -3.37 13.66 18.44
N CYS A 35 -4.38 12.95 17.97
CA CYS A 35 -5.75 13.45 17.92
C CYS A 35 -6.34 13.55 19.35
N PRO A 36 -7.01 14.65 19.72
CA PRO A 36 -7.75 14.73 20.98
C PRO A 36 -8.80 13.62 21.11
N TYR A 37 -8.93 13.04 22.32
CA TYR A 37 -9.82 11.90 22.54
C TYR A 37 -11.27 12.15 22.18
N ASP A 38 -11.78 13.36 22.45
CA ASP A 38 -13.13 13.79 22.14
C ASP A 38 -13.41 13.98 20.63
N GLN A 39 -12.33 14.11 19.82
CA GLN A 39 -12.41 14.20 18.37
C GLN A 39 -12.26 12.84 17.67
N LEU A 40 -11.90 11.78 18.41
CA LEU A 40 -11.89 10.43 17.86
C LEU A 40 -13.31 9.98 17.50
N LYS A 41 -13.45 9.22 16.41
CA LYS A 41 -14.71 8.55 16.10
C LYS A 41 -15.21 7.73 17.27
N GLN A 42 -16.54 7.68 17.46
CA GLN A 42 -17.16 6.89 18.53
C GLN A 42 -16.77 5.42 18.42
N GLU A 43 -16.77 4.86 17.19
CA GLU A 43 -16.42 3.47 16.93
C GLU A 43 -14.97 3.16 17.37
N LEU A 44 -14.03 4.10 17.19
CA LEU A 44 -12.69 3.92 17.67
C LEU A 44 -12.61 3.96 19.20
N ARG A 45 -13.28 4.95 19.82
CA ARG A 45 -13.34 5.06 21.30
C ARG A 45 -13.90 3.81 21.95
N ASP A 46 -14.96 3.25 21.38
CA ASP A 46 -15.61 2.05 21.89
C ASP A 46 -14.73 0.80 21.75
N ASN A 47 -13.74 0.81 20.86
CA ASN A 47 -12.90 -0.34 20.57
C ASN A 47 -11.46 -0.23 21.12
N LEU A 48 -11.12 0.87 21.78
CA LEU A 48 -9.90 0.98 22.56
C LEU A 48 -10.14 0.62 24.03
N HIS A 49 -9.18 -0.06 24.65
CA HIS A 49 -9.17 -0.25 26.11
C HIS A 49 -8.67 1.01 26.82
N GLU A 50 -7.68 1.65 26.25
CA GLU A 50 -7.15 2.94 26.70
C GLU A 50 -6.51 3.67 25.51
N TYR A 51 -6.52 4.99 25.57
CA TYR A 51 -5.89 5.85 24.57
C TYR A 51 -4.91 6.81 25.28
N TYR A 52 -3.68 6.83 24.81
CA TYR A 52 -2.66 7.77 25.25
C TYR A 52 -2.46 8.85 24.19
N LYS A 53 -2.87 10.09 24.50
CA LYS A 53 -2.65 11.23 23.62
C LYS A 53 -1.23 11.74 23.80
N VAL A 54 -0.47 11.83 22.71
CA VAL A 54 0.80 12.56 22.58
C VAL A 54 0.56 13.92 21.94
N ASP A 55 1.48 14.86 22.09
CA ASP A 55 1.34 16.16 21.43
C ASP A 55 1.63 16.06 19.92
N SER A 56 2.60 15.21 19.56
CA SER A 56 2.88 14.86 18.16
C SER A 56 3.41 13.44 18.04
N LEU A 57 2.84 12.66 17.12
CA LEU A 57 3.38 11.35 16.75
C LEU A 57 4.77 11.46 16.10
N GLU A 58 5.17 12.65 15.59
CA GLU A 58 6.51 12.91 15.10
C GLU A 58 7.56 12.96 16.22
N ASN A 59 7.15 13.26 17.44
CA ASN A 59 8.04 13.27 18.58
C ASN A 59 8.23 11.84 19.12
N TYR A 60 9.32 11.20 18.68
CA TYR A 60 9.65 9.83 19.09
C TYR A 60 9.65 9.63 20.62
N ASN A 61 10.20 10.60 21.38
CA ASN A 61 10.29 10.48 22.83
C ASN A 61 8.92 10.47 23.52
N GLU A 62 7.93 11.15 22.97
CA GLU A 62 6.57 11.11 23.50
C GLU A 62 5.92 9.75 23.27
N VAL A 63 6.04 9.20 22.05
CA VAL A 63 5.53 7.87 21.71
C VAL A 63 6.24 6.79 22.55
N PHE A 64 7.56 6.88 22.71
CA PHE A 64 8.33 5.98 23.60
C PHE A 64 7.79 5.99 25.03
N ARG A 65 7.55 7.20 25.61
CA ARG A 65 6.98 7.32 26.97
C ARG A 65 5.57 6.74 27.06
N ALA A 66 4.76 6.87 26.02
CA ALA A 66 3.42 6.28 25.96
C ALA A 66 3.49 4.74 25.98
N VAL A 67 4.41 4.13 25.21
CA VAL A 67 4.64 2.68 25.23
C VAL A 67 5.17 2.23 26.60
N ALA A 68 6.10 3.00 27.20
CA ALA A 68 6.62 2.73 28.56
C ALA A 68 5.50 2.81 29.62
N PHE A 69 4.61 3.79 29.53
CA PHE A 69 3.44 3.91 30.40
C PHE A 69 2.52 2.69 30.31
N PHE A 70 2.20 2.24 29.07
CA PHE A 70 1.39 1.06 28.87
C PHE A 70 2.09 -0.21 29.38
N THR A 71 3.40 -0.31 29.17
CA THR A 71 4.21 -1.42 29.70
C THR A 71 4.18 -1.45 31.22
N TYR A 72 4.32 -0.31 31.90
CA TYR A 72 4.21 -0.20 33.34
C TYR A 72 2.82 -0.58 33.87
N LYS A 73 1.76 -0.10 33.18
CA LYS A 73 0.37 -0.26 33.65
C LYS A 73 -0.18 -1.66 33.37
N TYR A 74 0.15 -2.24 32.22
CA TYR A 74 -0.47 -3.48 31.73
C TYR A 74 0.49 -4.66 31.57
N GLY A 75 1.78 -4.43 31.85
CA GLY A 75 2.82 -5.43 31.66
C GLY A 75 3.34 -5.49 30.23
N LYS A 76 3.93 -6.60 29.85
CA LYS A 76 4.55 -6.81 28.55
C LYS A 76 3.59 -6.46 27.42
N ILE A 77 4.09 -5.69 26.46
CA ILE A 77 3.41 -5.47 25.17
C ILE A 77 3.74 -6.65 24.26
N ASP A 78 2.71 -7.34 23.75
CA ASP A 78 2.85 -8.51 22.88
C ASP A 78 2.95 -8.11 21.41
N TRP A 79 2.27 -7.03 21.00
CA TRP A 79 2.25 -6.49 19.64
C TRP A 79 2.28 -4.96 19.65
N LEU A 80 2.99 -4.41 18.66
CA LEU A 80 2.97 -2.98 18.37
C LEU A 80 2.97 -2.82 16.86
N GLU A 81 1.98 -2.11 16.33
CA GLU A 81 1.83 -1.90 14.88
C GLU A 81 1.00 -0.63 14.60
N SER A 82 1.31 0.05 13.50
CA SER A 82 0.48 1.13 12.94
C SER A 82 -0.28 0.70 11.69
N ASN A 83 0.15 -0.38 11.03
CA ASN A 83 -0.29 -0.75 9.67
C ASN A 83 -0.10 0.37 8.64
N ASN A 84 0.84 1.27 8.87
CA ASN A 84 1.06 2.46 8.05
C ASN A 84 2.53 2.59 7.65
N GLU A 85 2.77 2.83 6.34
CA GLU A 85 4.11 2.96 5.78
C GLU A 85 4.91 4.09 6.43
N TYR A 86 4.25 5.19 6.74
CA TYR A 86 4.89 6.37 7.31
C TYR A 86 5.50 6.10 8.69
N TRP A 87 4.83 5.27 9.52
CA TRP A 87 5.28 4.95 10.87
C TRP A 87 6.15 3.71 10.97
N LEU A 88 6.33 2.95 9.88
CA LEU A 88 6.95 1.63 9.87
C LEU A 88 8.33 1.58 10.53
N MET A 89 9.20 2.57 10.25
CA MET A 89 10.53 2.66 10.86
C MET A 89 10.46 2.90 12.38
N ARG A 90 9.53 3.75 12.83
CA ARG A 90 9.32 4.04 14.26
C ARG A 90 8.73 2.85 14.99
N ASP A 91 7.78 2.17 14.38
CA ASP A 91 7.22 0.93 14.91
C ASP A 91 8.32 -0.11 15.12
N ALA A 92 9.22 -0.27 14.17
CA ALA A 92 10.33 -1.20 14.24
C ALA A 92 11.34 -0.82 15.33
N LYS A 93 11.66 0.47 15.46
CA LYS A 93 12.52 0.98 16.53
C LYS A 93 11.90 0.75 17.92
N LEU A 94 10.62 1.08 18.10
CA LEU A 94 9.91 0.81 19.36
C LEU A 94 9.88 -0.69 19.68
N ARG A 95 9.63 -1.56 18.69
CA ARG A 95 9.69 -3.01 18.91
C ARG A 95 11.06 -3.46 19.37
N THR A 96 12.13 -2.92 18.79
CA THR A 96 13.51 -3.23 19.20
C THR A 96 13.77 -2.80 20.63
N GLU A 97 13.45 -1.56 21.00
CA GLU A 97 13.74 -0.99 22.33
C GLU A 97 12.91 -1.64 23.44
N PHE A 98 11.67 -2.04 23.17
CA PHE A 98 10.79 -2.73 24.12
C PHE A 98 10.82 -4.27 24.02
N HIS A 99 11.70 -4.83 23.19
CA HIS A 99 11.81 -6.28 22.95
C HIS A 99 10.46 -6.93 22.55
N ILE A 100 9.68 -6.23 21.71
CA ILE A 100 8.43 -6.72 21.15
C ILE A 100 8.76 -7.51 19.89
N THR A 101 8.74 -8.83 19.97
CA THR A 101 9.23 -9.73 18.91
C THR A 101 8.23 -10.04 17.80
N SER A 102 7.07 -9.41 17.82
CA SER A 102 6.01 -9.57 16.82
C SER A 102 6.15 -8.51 15.71
N GLY A 103 6.89 -8.83 14.67
CA GLY A 103 7.09 -7.93 13.52
C GLY A 103 8.57 -7.64 13.24
N PHE A 104 8.81 -6.79 12.27
CA PHE A 104 10.16 -6.38 11.87
C PHE A 104 10.79 -5.48 12.93
N MET A 105 12.08 -5.68 13.17
CA MET A 105 12.91 -4.89 14.06
C MET A 105 13.64 -3.77 13.29
N GLU A 106 14.27 -2.86 13.98
CA GLU A 106 15.03 -1.77 13.38
C GLU A 106 16.10 -2.28 12.40
N SER A 107 16.77 -3.39 12.72
CA SER A 107 17.77 -4.03 11.86
C SER A 107 17.21 -4.60 10.55
N ASP A 108 15.88 -4.69 10.42
CA ASP A 108 15.23 -5.19 9.20
C ASP A 108 14.89 -4.06 8.22
N MET A 109 14.95 -2.80 8.68
CA MET A 109 14.34 -1.68 7.98
C MET A 109 14.99 -1.40 6.61
N ASP A 110 16.31 -1.49 6.50
CA ASP A 110 16.99 -1.22 5.23
C ASP A 110 16.41 -2.07 4.09
N ARG A 111 16.26 -3.39 4.33
CA ARG A 111 15.79 -4.30 3.29
C ARG A 111 14.33 -4.10 2.88
N ILE A 112 13.52 -3.44 3.69
CA ILE A 112 12.08 -3.23 3.43
C ILE A 112 11.70 -1.77 3.20
N LYS A 113 12.67 -0.86 3.30
CA LYS A 113 12.46 0.59 3.10
C LYS A 113 13.30 1.16 1.96
N LEU A 114 14.54 0.69 1.78
CA LEU A 114 15.41 1.18 0.73
C LEU A 114 15.18 0.39 -0.56
N LYS A 115 14.76 1.09 -1.62
CA LYS A 115 14.49 0.49 -2.93
C LYS A 115 15.73 -0.22 -3.49
N SER A 116 16.91 0.36 -3.30
CA SER A 116 18.19 -0.25 -3.67
C SER A 116 18.44 -1.58 -2.93
N ALA A 117 18.18 -1.63 -1.62
CA ALA A 117 18.35 -2.84 -0.82
C ALA A 117 17.33 -3.94 -1.16
N MET A 118 16.08 -3.56 -1.50
CA MET A 118 15.04 -4.51 -1.95
C MET A 118 15.50 -5.35 -3.15
N LYS A 119 16.28 -4.76 -4.07
CA LYS A 119 16.78 -5.44 -5.29
C LYS A 119 17.57 -6.71 -4.98
N ALA A 120 18.40 -6.70 -3.94
CA ALA A 120 19.16 -7.87 -3.51
C ALA A 120 18.25 -9.01 -3.02
N TYR A 121 17.13 -8.70 -2.41
CA TYR A 121 16.15 -9.68 -1.93
C TYR A 121 15.28 -10.22 -3.06
N TYR A 122 14.91 -9.40 -4.03
CA TYR A 122 14.28 -9.87 -5.26
C TYR A 122 15.19 -10.81 -6.05
N ALA A 123 16.50 -10.50 -6.15
CA ALA A 123 17.46 -11.40 -6.76
C ALA A 123 17.54 -12.75 -6.04
N LYS A 124 17.52 -12.78 -4.69
CA LYS A 124 17.42 -14.03 -3.91
C LYS A 124 16.12 -14.80 -4.18
N ALA A 125 15.05 -14.10 -4.48
CA ALA A 125 13.77 -14.69 -4.85
C ALA A 125 13.77 -15.22 -6.30
N GLY A 126 14.79 -14.91 -7.10
CA GLY A 126 14.82 -15.20 -8.53
C GLY A 126 13.85 -14.36 -9.34
N ILE A 127 13.54 -13.16 -8.87
CA ILE A 127 12.64 -12.20 -9.52
C ILE A 127 13.49 -11.08 -10.10
N PRO A 128 13.42 -10.81 -11.43
CA PRO A 128 14.13 -9.70 -12.05
C PRO A 128 13.59 -8.37 -11.54
N THR A 129 14.44 -7.33 -11.55
CA THR A 129 14.07 -5.94 -11.23
C THR A 129 14.65 -5.01 -12.26
N ALA A 130 14.10 -3.80 -12.40
CA ALA A 130 14.72 -2.76 -13.19
C ALA A 130 16.22 -2.60 -12.84
N ARG A 131 17.07 -2.44 -13.87
CA ARG A 131 18.47 -2.04 -13.67
C ARG A 131 18.49 -0.69 -12.98
N TYR A 132 19.42 -0.47 -12.08
CA TYR A 132 19.43 0.73 -11.27
C TYR A 132 20.84 1.19 -10.91
N HIS A 133 20.92 2.44 -10.45
CA HIS A 133 22.11 3.04 -9.87
C HIS A 133 21.72 4.02 -8.77
N LEU A 134 22.52 4.14 -7.70
CA LEU A 134 22.35 5.23 -6.72
C LEU A 134 23.01 6.48 -7.27
N VAL A 135 22.31 7.61 -7.27
CA VAL A 135 22.79 8.87 -7.84
C VAL A 135 23.83 9.48 -6.90
N GLU A 136 25.08 9.55 -7.36
CA GLU A 136 26.20 10.22 -6.66
C GLU A 136 26.50 11.60 -7.27
N GLY A 137 26.11 11.81 -8.54
CA GLY A 137 26.27 13.06 -9.25
C GLY A 137 25.79 12.97 -10.70
N TYR A 138 26.08 14.01 -11.50
CA TYR A 138 25.62 14.05 -12.88
C TYR A 138 26.30 13.01 -13.78
N GLU A 139 27.62 12.89 -13.69
CA GLU A 139 28.40 12.07 -14.63
C GLU A 139 28.10 10.56 -14.47
N ASP A 140 27.96 10.07 -13.24
CA ASP A 140 27.61 8.68 -12.97
C ASP A 140 26.16 8.37 -13.37
N ALA A 141 25.23 9.28 -13.10
CA ALA A 141 23.85 9.14 -13.52
C ALA A 141 23.69 9.17 -15.05
N LEU A 142 24.49 10.01 -15.74
CA LEU A 142 24.53 10.10 -17.19
C LEU A 142 25.07 8.81 -17.83
N GLU A 143 26.16 8.26 -17.29
CA GLU A 143 26.72 6.98 -17.75
C GLU A 143 25.69 5.86 -17.62
N PHE A 144 24.98 5.80 -16.48
CA PHE A 144 23.91 4.84 -16.29
C PHE A 144 22.76 5.04 -17.29
N ALA A 145 22.28 6.28 -17.47
CA ALA A 145 21.19 6.59 -18.39
C ALA A 145 21.53 6.20 -19.84
N HIS A 146 22.75 6.50 -20.29
CA HIS A 146 23.20 6.09 -21.63
C HIS A 146 23.35 4.57 -21.79
N LYS A 147 23.70 3.86 -20.71
CA LYS A 147 23.81 2.40 -20.70
C LYS A 147 22.46 1.70 -20.84
N VAL A 148 21.43 2.21 -20.18
CA VAL A 148 20.09 1.58 -20.18
C VAL A 148 19.16 2.16 -21.24
N GLY A 149 19.44 3.37 -21.73
CA GLY A 149 18.63 4.13 -22.66
C GLY A 149 17.52 4.95 -21.96
N TYR A 150 17.16 6.08 -22.57
CA TYR A 150 16.02 6.88 -22.12
C TYR A 150 14.69 6.29 -22.57
N PRO A 151 13.57 6.53 -21.83
CA PRO A 151 13.52 7.29 -20.59
C PRO A 151 14.08 6.50 -19.39
N VAL A 152 14.50 7.23 -18.35
CA VAL A 152 14.87 6.68 -17.04
C VAL A 152 13.91 7.24 -15.99
N VAL A 153 13.81 6.56 -14.84
CA VAL A 153 13.00 7.00 -13.70
C VAL A 153 13.91 7.28 -12.52
N VAL A 154 13.77 8.47 -11.92
CA VAL A 154 14.49 8.86 -10.70
C VAL A 154 13.50 9.05 -9.56
N LYS A 155 13.81 8.47 -8.40
CA LYS A 155 12.95 8.54 -7.21
C LYS A 155 13.79 8.44 -5.94
N PRO A 156 13.32 8.95 -4.77
CA PRO A 156 14.02 8.76 -3.51
C PRO A 156 14.20 7.26 -3.21
N ASP A 157 15.39 6.85 -2.77
CA ASP A 157 15.67 5.48 -2.36
C ASP A 157 14.81 5.08 -1.15
N ASN A 158 14.62 6.02 -0.21
CA ASN A 158 13.67 5.89 0.90
C ASN A 158 12.53 6.90 0.72
N GLY A 159 11.40 6.45 0.19
CA GLY A 159 10.23 7.30 -0.06
C GLY A 159 8.93 6.51 0.03
N VAL A 160 7.82 7.22 0.18
CA VAL A 160 6.46 6.65 0.25
C VAL A 160 5.64 7.12 -0.95
N GLY A 161 5.01 6.18 -1.65
CA GLY A 161 4.19 6.46 -2.83
C GLY A 161 5.01 6.96 -4.02
N ALA A 162 4.34 7.62 -4.97
CA ALA A 162 4.97 8.18 -6.17
C ALA A 162 5.53 9.61 -5.96
N SER A 163 5.63 10.09 -4.72
CA SER A 163 6.14 11.42 -4.42
C SER A 163 7.59 11.55 -4.87
N ASN A 164 7.94 12.68 -5.49
CA ASN A 164 9.27 12.97 -6.01
C ASN A 164 9.79 11.90 -7.00
N THR A 165 8.90 11.30 -7.78
CA THR A 165 9.24 10.35 -8.85
C THR A 165 9.18 11.08 -10.19
N TYR A 166 10.30 11.04 -10.93
CA TYR A 166 10.49 11.80 -12.16
C TYR A 166 10.85 10.86 -13.30
N LYS A 167 10.18 11.02 -14.45
CA LYS A 167 10.51 10.34 -15.70
C LYS A 167 11.34 11.31 -16.57
N LEU A 168 12.61 11.02 -16.73
CA LEU A 168 13.55 11.83 -17.48
C LEU A 168 13.73 11.25 -18.89
N LYS A 169 13.68 12.09 -19.91
CA LYS A 169 13.61 11.67 -21.32
C LYS A 169 14.90 11.93 -22.10
N CYS A 170 15.80 12.74 -21.56
CA CYS A 170 17.04 13.14 -22.21
C CYS A 170 18.06 13.67 -21.18
N ASP A 171 19.29 13.94 -21.65
CA ASP A 171 20.38 14.47 -20.83
C ASP A 171 20.06 15.82 -20.19
N ASP A 172 19.29 16.68 -20.88
CA ASP A 172 18.89 17.98 -20.34
C ASP A 172 17.91 17.81 -19.16
N ASP A 173 16.97 16.88 -19.23
CA ASP A 173 16.06 16.55 -18.10
C ASP A 173 16.88 16.04 -16.91
N LEU A 174 17.87 15.17 -17.15
CA LEU A 174 18.75 14.65 -16.10
C LEU A 174 19.59 15.76 -15.46
N ARG A 175 20.16 16.66 -16.26
CA ARG A 175 20.91 17.83 -15.78
C ARG A 175 20.03 18.70 -14.90
N PHE A 176 18.83 19.04 -15.40
CA PHE A 176 17.87 19.85 -14.65
C PHE A 176 17.51 19.20 -13.31
N PHE A 177 17.26 17.87 -13.30
CA PHE A 177 16.97 17.14 -12.07
C PHE A 177 18.11 17.25 -11.06
N ILE A 178 19.36 16.96 -11.47
CA ILE A 178 20.53 16.99 -10.59
C ILE A 178 20.78 18.38 -10.01
N ASP A 179 20.60 19.44 -10.83
CA ASP A 179 20.83 20.82 -10.41
C ASP A 179 19.76 21.31 -9.40
N HIS A 180 18.62 20.62 -9.26
CA HIS A 180 17.48 21.02 -8.42
C HIS A 180 17.04 19.97 -7.39
N MET A 181 17.69 18.79 -7.35
CA MET A 181 17.35 17.76 -6.36
C MET A 181 17.64 18.24 -4.94
N ASP A 182 16.85 17.76 -3.99
CA ASP A 182 17.08 17.97 -2.56
C ASP A 182 18.20 17.02 -2.01
N ASP A 183 18.43 17.08 -0.70
CA ASP A 183 19.46 16.27 -0.01
C ASP A 183 19.11 14.77 0.16
N ASN A 184 18.00 14.29 -0.42
CA ASN A 184 17.65 12.90 -0.37
C ASN A 184 18.60 12.04 -1.22
N ILE A 185 18.79 10.79 -0.82
CA ILE A 185 19.44 9.80 -1.67
C ILE A 185 18.46 9.35 -2.73
N TYR A 186 18.84 9.46 -4.00
CA TYR A 186 18.02 9.06 -5.13
C TYR A 186 18.54 7.80 -5.80
N ILE A 187 17.62 6.98 -6.28
CA ILE A 187 17.89 5.85 -7.16
C ILE A 187 17.39 6.21 -8.57
N ILE A 188 18.25 5.98 -9.57
CA ILE A 188 17.90 6.05 -10.99
C ILE A 188 17.69 4.63 -11.52
N GLU A 189 16.60 4.40 -12.23
CA GLU A 189 16.21 3.10 -12.77
C GLU A 189 15.91 3.20 -14.28
N GLU A 190 16.16 2.11 -15.02
CA GLU A 190 15.58 1.99 -16.34
C GLU A 190 14.06 2.06 -16.29
N PHE A 191 13.44 2.66 -17.29
CA PHE A 191 11.99 2.68 -17.40
C PHE A 191 11.46 1.30 -17.77
N VAL A 192 10.54 0.78 -16.97
CA VAL A 192 9.87 -0.50 -17.24
C VAL A 192 8.58 -0.24 -18.01
N ASN A 193 8.48 -0.80 -19.22
CA ASN A 193 7.25 -0.76 -20.02
C ASN A 193 6.29 -1.87 -19.55
N GLY A 194 5.57 -1.60 -18.50
CA GLY A 194 4.64 -2.53 -17.86
C GLY A 194 3.51 -1.81 -17.15
N HIS A 195 2.49 -2.55 -16.75
CA HIS A 195 1.48 -2.11 -15.80
C HIS A 195 1.74 -2.73 -14.43
N VAL A 196 1.16 -2.15 -13.39
CA VAL A 196 1.37 -2.62 -12.01
C VAL A 196 0.28 -3.60 -11.63
N GLU A 197 0.71 -4.77 -11.17
CA GLU A 197 -0.11 -5.74 -10.47
C GLU A 197 0.47 -6.04 -9.09
N THR A 198 -0.38 -6.42 -8.14
CA THR A 198 0.07 -6.65 -6.77
C THR A 198 -0.22 -8.06 -6.28
N PHE A 199 0.60 -8.50 -5.33
CA PHE A 199 0.28 -9.59 -4.43
C PHE A 199 0.02 -9.00 -3.05
N ASP A 200 -1.23 -9.04 -2.62
CA ASP A 200 -1.69 -8.56 -1.33
C ASP A 200 -2.06 -9.75 -0.45
N ALA A 201 -1.47 -9.84 0.74
CA ALA A 201 -1.70 -11.02 1.57
C ALA A 201 -1.61 -10.72 3.07
N ILE A 202 -2.28 -11.55 3.86
CA ILE A 202 -2.05 -11.66 5.31
C ILE A 202 -1.25 -12.93 5.54
N ILE A 203 -0.05 -12.75 6.06
CA ILE A 203 0.94 -13.83 6.27
C ILE A 203 0.92 -14.24 7.73
N ASP A 204 0.85 -15.55 7.98
CA ASP A 204 0.89 -16.13 9.33
C ASP A 204 2.30 -16.18 9.93
N ALA A 205 2.43 -16.72 11.15
CA ALA A 205 3.72 -16.84 11.85
C ALA A 205 4.68 -17.85 11.19
N ASP A 206 4.17 -18.73 10.33
CA ASP A 206 4.96 -19.72 9.59
C ASP A 206 5.40 -19.20 8.20
N GLY A 207 4.99 -17.97 7.85
CA GLY A 207 5.28 -17.34 6.56
C GLY A 207 4.35 -17.82 5.44
N LYS A 208 3.17 -18.33 5.78
CA LYS A 208 2.16 -18.78 4.82
C LYS A 208 1.03 -17.76 4.72
N PRO A 209 0.51 -17.49 3.51
CA PRO A 209 -0.65 -16.65 3.37
C PRO A 209 -1.91 -17.36 3.88
N ILE A 210 -2.69 -16.66 4.72
CA ILE A 210 -4.04 -17.06 5.16
C ILE A 210 -5.13 -16.26 4.47
N PHE A 211 -4.74 -15.24 3.72
CA PHE A 211 -5.55 -14.45 2.80
C PHE A 211 -4.65 -14.01 1.65
N GLU A 212 -5.15 -14.08 0.42
CA GLU A 212 -4.46 -13.64 -0.79
C GLU A 212 -5.42 -12.85 -1.67
N SER A 213 -4.91 -11.79 -2.28
CA SER A 213 -5.60 -10.93 -3.22
C SER A 213 -4.58 -10.26 -4.15
N GLY A 214 -5.07 -9.49 -5.09
CA GLY A 214 -4.26 -8.61 -5.91
C GLY A 214 -5.08 -7.46 -6.45
N ASN A 215 -4.40 -6.39 -6.81
CA ASN A 215 -5.00 -5.33 -7.58
C ASN A 215 -4.23 -5.09 -8.88
N VAL A 216 -4.92 -4.53 -9.85
CA VAL A 216 -4.35 -4.07 -11.12
C VAL A 216 -4.54 -2.57 -11.21
N THR A 217 -3.45 -1.86 -11.46
CA THR A 217 -3.44 -0.42 -11.70
C THR A 217 -3.05 -0.17 -13.16
N PRO A 218 -4.05 0.05 -14.05
CA PRO A 218 -3.81 0.19 -15.51
C PRO A 218 -2.99 1.42 -15.86
N HIS A 219 -3.12 2.50 -15.08
CA HIS A 219 -2.39 3.76 -15.24
C HIS A 219 -1.39 3.93 -14.11
N SER A 220 -0.19 4.38 -14.44
CA SER A 220 0.84 4.66 -13.44
C SER A 220 0.34 5.69 -12.41
N LEU A 221 0.51 5.42 -11.13
CA LEU A 221 0.19 6.40 -10.08
C LEU A 221 0.98 7.71 -10.26
N MET A 222 2.20 7.61 -10.80
CA MET A 222 3.02 8.78 -11.17
C MET A 222 2.30 9.66 -12.21
N ASP A 223 1.69 9.05 -13.24
CA ASP A 223 0.96 9.80 -14.27
C ASP A 223 -0.33 10.39 -13.70
N VAL A 224 -1.05 9.65 -12.85
CA VAL A 224 -2.24 10.14 -12.14
C VAL A 224 -1.94 11.39 -11.32
N VAL A 225 -0.87 11.38 -10.54
CA VAL A 225 -0.47 12.50 -9.68
C VAL A 225 0.09 13.68 -10.50
N ASN A 226 1.02 13.40 -11.42
CA ASN A 226 1.72 14.45 -12.17
C ASN A 226 0.83 15.15 -13.21
N ASN A 227 -0.12 14.42 -13.81
CA ASN A 227 -1.01 14.93 -14.85
C ASN A 227 -2.42 15.25 -14.34
N ASN A 228 -2.65 15.09 -13.03
CA ASN A 228 -3.96 15.23 -12.39
C ASN A 228 -5.04 14.39 -13.12
N GLU A 229 -4.71 13.12 -13.42
CA GLU A 229 -5.62 12.20 -14.10
C GLU A 229 -6.63 11.56 -13.14
N ASP A 230 -7.65 10.92 -13.71
CA ASP A 230 -8.59 10.11 -12.94
C ASP A 230 -7.87 8.88 -12.39
N SER A 231 -8.16 8.54 -11.14
CA SER A 231 -7.58 7.36 -10.52
C SER A 231 -8.45 6.14 -10.77
N ILE A 232 -7.91 5.12 -11.42
CA ILE A 232 -8.59 3.85 -11.65
C ILE A 232 -7.71 2.68 -11.26
N TYR A 233 -8.28 1.75 -10.52
CA TYR A 233 -7.69 0.44 -10.24
C TYR A 233 -8.79 -0.54 -9.83
N TYR A 234 -8.48 -1.81 -9.74
CA TYR A 234 -9.45 -2.81 -9.34
C TYR A 234 -8.83 -4.00 -8.64
N ILE A 235 -9.60 -4.60 -7.74
CA ILE A 235 -9.27 -5.88 -7.14
C ILE A 235 -9.66 -6.97 -8.12
N VAL A 236 -8.74 -7.90 -8.36
CA VAL A 236 -8.96 -9.03 -9.26
C VAL A 236 -9.92 -10.05 -8.63
N LYS A 237 -10.71 -10.70 -9.45
CA LYS A 237 -11.56 -11.81 -9.01
C LYS A 237 -10.73 -13.02 -8.61
N ASP A 238 -9.75 -13.36 -9.42
CA ASP A 238 -8.80 -14.44 -9.21
C ASP A 238 -7.38 -13.92 -9.43
N LEU A 239 -6.50 -14.24 -8.50
CA LEU A 239 -5.09 -13.81 -8.56
C LEU A 239 -4.36 -14.57 -9.66
N ALA A 240 -3.64 -13.85 -10.53
CA ALA A 240 -2.85 -14.45 -11.60
C ALA A 240 -1.78 -15.39 -11.02
N PRO A 241 -1.60 -16.59 -11.59
CA PRO A 241 -0.65 -17.58 -11.06
C PRO A 241 0.78 -17.07 -10.95
N ASP A 242 1.24 -16.30 -11.94
CA ASP A 242 2.60 -15.76 -12.00
C ASP A 242 2.82 -14.69 -10.91
N ILE A 243 1.84 -13.82 -10.68
CA ILE A 243 1.86 -12.84 -9.58
C ILE A 243 1.84 -13.56 -8.23
N ARG A 244 1.01 -14.58 -8.08
CA ARG A 244 0.98 -15.39 -6.86
C ARG A 244 2.33 -16.06 -6.59
N GLU A 245 2.94 -16.66 -7.61
CA GLU A 245 4.26 -17.30 -7.49
C GLU A 245 5.33 -16.27 -7.08
N ALA A 246 5.36 -15.11 -7.75
CA ALA A 246 6.27 -14.01 -7.43
C ALA A 246 6.07 -13.52 -5.98
N GLY A 247 4.81 -13.32 -5.57
CA GLY A 247 4.46 -12.93 -4.21
C GLY A 247 4.96 -13.90 -3.15
N ILE A 248 4.71 -15.19 -3.32
CA ILE A 248 5.17 -16.24 -2.38
C ILE A 248 6.70 -16.29 -2.30
N LYS A 249 7.40 -16.20 -3.44
CA LYS A 249 8.87 -16.14 -3.47
C LYS A 249 9.40 -14.90 -2.74
N THR A 250 8.74 -13.76 -2.92
CA THR A 250 9.09 -12.50 -2.24
C THR A 250 8.88 -12.62 -0.73
N VAL A 251 7.72 -13.09 -0.27
CA VAL A 251 7.42 -13.33 1.15
C VAL A 251 8.52 -14.17 1.79
N LYS A 252 8.93 -15.27 1.12
CA LYS A 252 9.99 -16.13 1.62
C LYS A 252 11.36 -15.44 1.66
N ALA A 253 11.74 -14.75 0.60
CA ALA A 253 13.06 -14.09 0.50
C ALA A 253 13.22 -12.96 1.52
N PHE A 254 12.17 -12.19 1.78
CA PHE A 254 12.15 -11.12 2.77
C PHE A 254 11.90 -11.63 4.21
N GLY A 255 11.61 -12.91 4.40
CA GLY A 255 11.37 -13.50 5.72
C GLY A 255 10.11 -12.96 6.39
N VAL A 256 9.06 -12.70 5.61
CA VAL A 256 7.81 -12.11 6.11
C VAL A 256 7.06 -13.10 6.97
N LYS A 257 6.61 -12.62 8.15
CA LYS A 257 5.80 -13.36 9.11
C LYS A 257 4.84 -12.44 9.83
N SER A 258 3.66 -12.98 10.15
CA SER A 258 2.69 -12.36 11.06
C SER A 258 2.36 -10.92 10.67
N ARG A 259 2.01 -10.70 9.38
CA ARG A 259 1.68 -9.35 8.94
C ARG A 259 0.91 -9.28 7.63
N PHE A 260 0.32 -8.13 7.38
CA PHE A 260 -0.20 -7.75 6.07
C PHE A 260 0.96 -7.32 5.16
N VAL A 261 0.88 -7.68 3.88
CA VAL A 261 1.82 -7.23 2.85
C VAL A 261 1.08 -6.72 1.63
N HIS A 262 1.69 -5.75 0.96
CA HIS A 262 1.31 -5.20 -0.33
C HIS A 262 2.57 -5.17 -1.19
N LEU A 263 2.69 -6.15 -2.09
CA LEU A 263 3.88 -6.36 -2.92
C LEU A 263 3.55 -5.96 -4.35
N GLU A 264 4.30 -5.02 -4.90
CA GLU A 264 4.07 -4.46 -6.22
C GLU A 264 5.03 -5.06 -7.24
N PHE A 265 4.49 -5.39 -8.41
CA PHE A 265 5.22 -5.92 -9.56
C PHE A 265 4.80 -5.19 -10.83
N PHE A 266 5.73 -5.01 -11.75
CA PHE A 266 5.38 -4.74 -13.13
C PHE A 266 5.13 -6.06 -13.87
N VAL A 267 4.10 -6.06 -14.72
CA VAL A 267 3.89 -7.07 -15.76
C VAL A 267 4.22 -6.42 -17.09
N LEU A 268 5.20 -6.94 -17.82
CA LEU A 268 5.71 -6.32 -19.04
C LEU A 268 4.64 -6.32 -20.15
N ASN A 269 4.41 -5.16 -20.77
CA ASN A 269 3.48 -5.00 -21.89
C ASN A 269 4.09 -5.47 -23.22
N ALA A 270 5.42 -5.53 -23.31
CA ALA A 270 6.18 -5.96 -24.48
C ALA A 270 7.54 -6.51 -24.03
N ASP A 271 8.23 -7.21 -24.96
CA ASP A 271 9.63 -7.62 -24.74
C ASP A 271 10.50 -6.38 -24.49
N GLN A 272 11.35 -6.44 -23.47
CA GLN A 272 12.29 -5.39 -23.11
C GLN A 272 13.68 -5.99 -22.94
N GLU A 273 14.61 -5.54 -23.79
CA GLU A 273 15.99 -6.05 -23.80
C GLU A 273 16.68 -5.88 -22.46
N GLY A 274 17.32 -6.94 -21.98
CA GLY A 274 18.02 -6.96 -20.70
C GLY A 274 17.13 -7.06 -19.47
N LEU A 275 15.79 -7.10 -19.61
CA LEU A 275 14.84 -7.19 -18.51
C LEU A 275 13.93 -8.43 -18.59
N GLY A 276 13.24 -8.65 -19.74
CA GLY A 276 12.37 -9.80 -19.87
C GLY A 276 11.49 -9.75 -21.13
N LYS A 277 10.57 -10.70 -21.25
CA LYS A 277 9.60 -10.80 -22.33
C LYS A 277 8.25 -10.27 -21.90
N LYS A 278 7.38 -10.01 -22.86
CA LYS A 278 5.97 -9.67 -22.59
C LYS A 278 5.36 -10.65 -21.60
N ASN A 279 4.65 -10.13 -20.61
CA ASN A 279 4.03 -10.80 -19.48
C ASN A 279 5.00 -11.31 -18.39
N ASP A 280 6.32 -11.12 -18.51
CA ASP A 280 7.22 -11.41 -17.39
C ASP A 280 6.95 -10.46 -16.21
N VAL A 281 7.08 -11.02 -15.00
CA VAL A 281 6.85 -10.31 -13.73
C VAL A 281 8.18 -9.74 -13.22
N ILE A 282 8.22 -8.43 -12.99
CA ILE A 282 9.38 -7.67 -12.57
C ILE A 282 9.11 -7.06 -11.18
N GLY A 283 9.97 -7.30 -10.21
CA GLY A 283 9.83 -6.76 -8.87
C GLY A 283 9.95 -5.23 -8.84
N LEU A 284 8.98 -4.58 -8.20
CA LEU A 284 8.94 -3.12 -8.07
C LEU A 284 9.22 -2.68 -6.64
N GLU A 285 8.31 -2.97 -5.71
CA GLU A 285 8.39 -2.51 -4.32
C GLU A 285 7.74 -3.49 -3.35
N VAL A 286 8.26 -3.57 -2.12
CA VAL A 286 7.62 -4.30 -1.02
C VAL A 286 7.10 -3.32 0.02
N ASN A 287 5.83 -3.44 0.36
CA ASN A 287 5.19 -2.68 1.43
C ASN A 287 4.71 -3.65 2.51
N MET A 288 5.28 -3.54 3.70
CA MET A 288 5.03 -4.47 4.82
C MET A 288 3.84 -4.02 5.66
N ARG A 289 2.73 -3.72 4.99
CA ARG A 289 1.48 -3.20 5.56
C ARG A 289 0.32 -3.45 4.59
N PRO A 290 -0.94 -3.22 4.99
CA PRO A 290 -2.08 -3.20 4.05
C PRO A 290 -1.86 -2.18 2.94
N SER A 291 -2.41 -2.43 1.76
CA SER A 291 -2.50 -1.42 0.69
C SER A 291 -3.27 -0.20 1.19
N GLY A 292 -2.95 0.98 0.64
CA GLY A 292 -3.50 2.25 1.10
C GLY A 292 -4.96 2.50 0.69
N GLY A 293 -5.49 3.63 1.13
CA GLY A 293 -6.82 4.10 0.79
C GLY A 293 -7.93 3.15 1.23
N PHE A 294 -8.85 2.86 0.33
CA PHE A 294 -9.99 1.96 0.54
C PHE A 294 -9.71 0.50 0.16
N THR A 295 -8.48 0.18 -0.22
CA THR A 295 -8.15 -1.15 -0.74
C THR A 295 -8.52 -2.29 0.23
N PRO A 296 -8.33 -2.18 1.56
CA PRO A 296 -8.82 -3.20 2.50
C PRO A 296 -10.34 -3.40 2.45
N ASP A 297 -11.12 -2.31 2.30
CA ASP A 297 -12.58 -2.40 2.14
C ASP A 297 -12.95 -3.01 0.78
N MET A 298 -12.18 -2.71 -0.27
CA MET A 298 -12.40 -3.30 -1.59
C MET A 298 -12.17 -4.81 -1.60
N TYR A 299 -11.19 -5.35 -0.82
CA TYR A 299 -11.05 -6.79 -0.63
C TYR A 299 -12.31 -7.39 -0.01
N ASN A 300 -12.89 -6.69 0.99
CA ASN A 300 -14.13 -7.14 1.63
C ASN A 300 -15.29 -7.17 0.64
N PHE A 301 -15.38 -6.16 -0.24
CA PHE A 301 -16.40 -6.12 -1.29
C PHE A 301 -16.18 -7.18 -2.36
N ALA A 302 -14.92 -7.37 -2.81
CA ALA A 302 -14.57 -8.32 -3.87
C ALA A 302 -14.80 -9.77 -3.46
N TYR A 303 -14.57 -10.12 -2.19
CA TYR A 303 -14.56 -11.52 -1.74
C TYR A 303 -15.59 -11.82 -0.65
N GLU A 304 -16.54 -10.92 -0.42
CA GLU A 304 -17.56 -11.04 0.61
C GLU A 304 -16.99 -11.51 1.96
N THR A 305 -15.88 -10.90 2.38
CA THR A 305 -15.09 -11.26 3.56
C THR A 305 -14.84 -10.07 4.47
N ASP A 306 -14.01 -10.24 5.49
CA ASP A 306 -13.54 -9.18 6.38
C ASP A 306 -12.04 -9.34 6.66
N VAL A 307 -11.20 -8.58 5.92
CA VAL A 307 -9.74 -8.63 6.08
C VAL A 307 -9.27 -8.06 7.42
N TYR A 308 -10.05 -7.17 8.04
CA TYR A 308 -9.75 -6.67 9.38
C TYR A 308 -9.85 -7.79 10.41
N LYS A 309 -10.91 -8.62 10.29
CA LYS A 309 -11.09 -9.82 11.08
C LYS A 309 -10.01 -10.86 10.81
N ILE A 310 -9.69 -11.15 9.54
CA ILE A 310 -8.65 -12.12 9.17
C ILE A 310 -7.30 -11.70 9.78
N TRP A 311 -6.96 -10.41 9.72
CA TRP A 311 -5.73 -9.90 10.31
C TRP A 311 -5.73 -10.01 11.84
N ALA A 312 -6.83 -9.66 12.49
CA ALA A 312 -6.97 -9.82 13.94
C ALA A 312 -6.94 -11.29 14.38
N ASP A 313 -7.50 -12.19 13.58
CA ASP A 313 -7.46 -13.64 13.81
C ASP A 313 -6.01 -14.18 13.70
N MET A 314 -5.25 -13.70 12.71
CA MET A 314 -3.82 -14.04 12.58
C MET A 314 -3.05 -13.65 13.85
N ILE A 315 -3.28 -12.45 14.38
CA ILE A 315 -2.62 -11.97 15.62
C ILE A 315 -3.05 -12.78 16.84
N ALA A 316 -4.33 -13.07 16.96
CA ALA A 316 -4.87 -13.78 18.11
C ALA A 316 -4.53 -15.27 18.09
N PHE A 317 -4.73 -15.93 16.92
CA PHE A 317 -4.83 -17.36 16.77
C PHE A 317 -3.88 -17.96 15.73
N ASN A 318 -3.14 -17.17 15.00
CA ASN A 318 -2.27 -17.57 13.86
C ASN A 318 -3.04 -18.35 12.75
N LYS A 319 -4.30 -18.00 12.50
CA LYS A 319 -5.14 -18.62 11.47
C LYS A 319 -6.32 -17.71 11.12
N CYS A 320 -6.93 -17.93 9.96
CA CYS A 320 -8.24 -17.36 9.63
C CYS A 320 -9.35 -18.20 10.25
N THR A 321 -10.37 -17.56 10.86
CA THR A 321 -11.55 -18.22 11.41
C THR A 321 -12.79 -18.10 10.52
N LEU A 322 -12.72 -17.27 9.46
CA LEU A 322 -13.82 -17.08 8.52
C LEU A 322 -13.88 -18.23 7.50
N ASN A 323 -15.09 -18.52 7.03
CA ASN A 323 -15.25 -19.34 5.84
C ASN A 323 -14.82 -18.48 4.62
N MET A 324 -13.80 -18.95 3.90
CA MET A 324 -13.26 -18.30 2.71
C MET A 324 -13.87 -18.81 1.39
N ASP A 325 -14.77 -19.80 1.45
CA ASP A 325 -15.56 -20.25 0.30
C ASP A 325 -16.75 -19.31 0.09
N ARG A 326 -16.48 -18.18 -0.54
CA ARG A 326 -17.41 -17.09 -0.79
C ARG A 326 -17.36 -16.68 -2.27
N PRO A 327 -18.45 -16.09 -2.78
CA PRO A 327 -18.40 -15.48 -4.12
C PRO A 327 -17.25 -14.50 -4.27
N ARG A 328 -16.69 -14.45 -5.48
CA ARG A 328 -15.62 -13.52 -5.82
C ARG A 328 -16.04 -12.64 -6.99
N HIS A 329 -15.69 -11.39 -6.90
CA HIS A 329 -16.00 -10.34 -7.88
C HIS A 329 -14.76 -9.53 -8.20
N PHE A 330 -14.75 -8.89 -9.34
CA PHE A 330 -13.90 -7.71 -9.53
C PHE A 330 -14.49 -6.57 -8.72
N CYS A 331 -13.67 -5.83 -7.96
CA CYS A 331 -14.11 -4.60 -7.30
C CYS A 331 -13.36 -3.42 -7.90
N ALA A 332 -14.07 -2.59 -8.65
CA ALA A 332 -13.53 -1.42 -9.33
C ALA A 332 -13.51 -0.21 -8.42
N PHE A 333 -12.46 0.59 -8.52
CA PHE A 333 -12.33 1.93 -7.96
C PHE A 333 -12.22 2.95 -9.09
N VAL A 334 -13.02 4.00 -9.05
CA VAL A 334 -12.90 5.17 -9.92
C VAL A 334 -12.94 6.44 -9.07
N GLY A 335 -11.88 7.22 -9.11
CA GLY A 335 -11.79 8.53 -8.51
C GLY A 335 -11.77 9.62 -9.57
N ARG A 336 -12.84 10.38 -9.68
CA ARG A 336 -13.02 11.47 -10.64
C ARG A 336 -12.52 12.80 -10.08
N ARG A 337 -12.18 13.72 -10.98
CA ARG A 337 -11.73 15.08 -10.67
C ARG A 337 -12.85 16.10 -10.82
N ASP A 338 -13.02 16.98 -9.85
CA ASP A 338 -13.99 18.09 -9.94
C ASP A 338 -13.64 19.09 -11.04
N SER A 339 -12.37 19.15 -11.44
CA SER A 339 -11.89 20.00 -12.53
C SER A 339 -12.27 19.51 -13.93
N ARG A 340 -13.00 18.40 -14.06
CA ARG A 340 -13.36 17.75 -15.33
C ARG A 340 -14.87 17.60 -15.49
N GLU A 341 -15.36 17.76 -16.71
CA GLU A 341 -16.74 17.41 -17.07
C GLU A 341 -16.80 16.03 -17.72
N TYR A 342 -17.68 15.17 -17.22
CA TYR A 342 -17.86 13.80 -17.67
C TYR A 342 -19.16 13.64 -18.45
N GLU A 343 -19.21 12.67 -19.38
CA GLU A 343 -20.42 12.29 -20.12
C GLU A 343 -21.57 11.90 -19.17
N LEU A 344 -21.25 11.04 -18.20
CA LEU A 344 -22.20 10.70 -17.14
C LEU A 344 -21.96 11.61 -15.94
N ASP A 345 -22.93 12.45 -15.57
CA ASP A 345 -22.91 13.18 -14.32
C ASP A 345 -23.08 12.24 -13.11
N HIS A 346 -22.98 12.80 -11.90
CA HIS A 346 -23.10 12.01 -10.67
C HIS A 346 -24.42 11.22 -10.59
N ASN A 347 -25.55 11.85 -10.91
CA ASN A 347 -26.86 11.20 -10.82
C ASN A 347 -27.00 10.07 -11.86
N ALA A 348 -26.51 10.29 -13.07
CA ALA A 348 -26.50 9.29 -14.13
C ALA A 348 -25.62 8.07 -13.76
N VAL A 349 -24.49 8.29 -13.03
CA VAL A 349 -23.67 7.19 -12.50
C VAL A 349 -24.44 6.39 -11.47
N LEU A 350 -25.11 7.05 -10.51
CA LEU A 350 -25.93 6.36 -9.48
C LEU A 350 -27.10 5.59 -10.10
N GLU A 351 -27.79 6.19 -11.07
CA GLU A 351 -28.90 5.52 -11.77
C GLU A 351 -28.43 4.27 -12.51
N ARG A 352 -27.30 4.38 -13.22
CA ARG A 352 -26.79 3.30 -14.07
C ARG A 352 -26.11 2.17 -13.30
N TYR A 353 -25.36 2.49 -12.22
CA TYR A 353 -24.49 1.55 -11.51
C TYR A 353 -24.89 1.34 -10.03
N GLY A 354 -25.97 1.98 -9.55
CA GLY A 354 -26.41 1.84 -8.17
C GLY A 354 -26.67 0.39 -7.75
N TYR A 355 -27.07 -0.48 -8.69
CA TYR A 355 -27.32 -1.89 -8.42
C TYR A 355 -26.08 -2.70 -7.99
N CYS A 356 -24.90 -2.28 -8.43
CA CYS A 356 -23.59 -2.92 -8.10
C CYS A 356 -22.69 -2.04 -7.23
N MET A 357 -23.16 -0.84 -6.86
CA MET A 357 -22.40 0.11 -6.06
C MET A 357 -22.17 -0.42 -4.64
N LYS A 358 -20.93 -0.40 -4.20
CA LYS A 358 -20.50 -0.80 -2.85
C LYS A 358 -20.18 0.40 -1.98
N LEU A 359 -19.63 1.45 -2.57
CA LEU A 359 -19.31 2.70 -1.89
C LEU A 359 -19.31 3.86 -2.87
N GLU A 360 -19.81 4.99 -2.42
CA GLU A 360 -19.75 6.28 -3.08
C GLU A 360 -19.44 7.33 -2.01
N CYS A 361 -18.43 8.16 -2.25
CA CYS A 361 -18.09 9.23 -1.31
C CYS A 361 -17.25 10.34 -1.94
N ARG A 362 -17.28 11.49 -1.27
CA ARG A 362 -16.31 12.57 -1.49
C ARG A 362 -15.08 12.34 -0.64
N LEU A 363 -13.90 12.63 -1.20
CA LEU A 363 -12.65 12.52 -0.45
C LEU A 363 -12.20 13.87 0.12
N PRO A 364 -11.58 13.86 1.31
CA PRO A 364 -10.92 15.05 1.83
C PRO A 364 -9.71 15.41 0.94
N ALA A 365 -9.37 16.71 0.89
CA ALA A 365 -8.30 17.24 0.03
C ALA A 365 -6.96 16.50 0.17
N ALA A 366 -6.64 16.03 1.38
CA ALA A 366 -5.40 15.27 1.64
C ALA A 366 -5.29 13.96 0.83
N LEU A 367 -6.41 13.34 0.46
CA LEU A 367 -6.45 12.11 -0.32
C LEU A 367 -6.80 12.35 -1.79
N ALA A 368 -7.44 13.48 -2.09
CA ALA A 368 -7.95 13.77 -3.42
C ALA A 368 -6.85 13.82 -4.49
N THR A 369 -5.66 14.32 -4.16
CA THR A 369 -4.54 14.42 -5.12
C THR A 369 -4.18 13.07 -5.75
N ALA A 370 -4.14 12.00 -4.95
CA ALA A 370 -3.81 10.66 -5.44
C ALA A 370 -5.03 9.85 -5.89
N MET A 371 -6.21 10.11 -5.32
CA MET A 371 -7.36 9.21 -5.42
C MET A 371 -8.59 9.82 -6.13
N GLY A 372 -8.55 11.10 -6.49
CA GLY A 372 -9.72 11.82 -7.05
C GLY A 372 -10.59 12.47 -5.98
N ASP A 373 -11.46 13.40 -6.39
CA ASP A 373 -12.34 14.16 -5.50
C ASP A 373 -13.63 13.40 -5.17
N GLN A 374 -14.19 12.72 -6.17
CA GLN A 374 -15.42 11.91 -6.08
C GLN A 374 -15.11 10.45 -6.42
N VAL A 375 -15.40 9.55 -5.49
CA VAL A 375 -15.10 8.12 -5.61
C VAL A 375 -16.35 7.30 -5.82
N TYR A 376 -16.22 6.26 -6.67
CA TYR A 376 -17.23 5.24 -6.91
C TYR A 376 -16.57 3.86 -6.90
N MET A 377 -17.12 2.92 -6.14
CA MET A 377 -16.68 1.53 -6.09
C MET A 377 -17.83 0.59 -6.44
N CYS A 378 -17.63 -0.27 -7.40
CA CYS A 378 -18.63 -1.23 -7.90
C CYS A 378 -18.04 -2.62 -8.03
N ASN A 379 -18.87 -3.64 -7.79
CA ASN A 379 -18.53 -5.04 -8.07
C ASN A 379 -19.03 -5.49 -9.43
N PHE A 380 -18.22 -6.33 -10.10
CA PHE A 380 -18.57 -6.94 -11.38
C PHE A 380 -18.18 -8.41 -11.42
N ASP A 381 -18.97 -9.22 -12.14
CA ASP A 381 -18.70 -10.66 -12.29
C ASP A 381 -17.80 -10.96 -13.50
N THR A 382 -17.80 -10.08 -14.50
CA THR A 382 -17.03 -10.23 -15.74
C THR A 382 -16.06 -9.08 -15.95
N GLU A 383 -14.97 -9.36 -16.63
CA GLU A 383 -13.97 -8.34 -16.99
C GLU A 383 -14.54 -7.35 -18.02
N ASP A 384 -15.40 -7.80 -18.92
CA ASP A 384 -16.04 -6.93 -19.91
C ASP A 384 -16.90 -5.85 -19.25
N ASP A 385 -17.68 -6.19 -18.23
CA ASP A 385 -18.47 -5.22 -17.46
C ASP A 385 -17.58 -4.24 -16.71
N LEU A 386 -16.50 -4.72 -16.08
CA LEU A 386 -15.49 -3.90 -15.43
C LEU A 386 -14.87 -2.89 -16.42
N GLN A 387 -14.43 -3.33 -17.58
CA GLN A 387 -13.83 -2.45 -18.59
C GLN A 387 -14.84 -1.46 -19.17
N ASN A 388 -16.10 -1.88 -19.36
CA ASN A 388 -17.20 -0.99 -19.75
C ASN A 388 -17.46 0.08 -18.69
N TYR A 389 -17.42 -0.29 -17.41
CA TYR A 389 -17.57 0.65 -16.31
C TYR A 389 -16.47 1.71 -16.34
N PHE A 390 -15.20 1.34 -16.43
CA PHE A 390 -14.12 2.30 -16.51
C PHE A 390 -14.29 3.25 -17.68
N ARG A 391 -14.51 2.74 -18.91
CA ARG A 391 -14.72 3.58 -20.09
C ARG A 391 -15.86 4.58 -19.92
N ASN A 392 -16.96 4.17 -19.30
CA ASN A 392 -18.11 5.05 -19.09
C ASN A 392 -17.87 6.11 -18.03
N LEU A 393 -17.13 5.78 -16.95
CA LEU A 393 -16.93 6.71 -15.85
C LEU A 393 -15.87 7.77 -16.16
N ILE A 394 -14.82 7.45 -16.91
CA ILE A 394 -13.74 8.40 -17.20
C ILE A 394 -13.94 9.17 -18.51
N ARG A 395 -14.96 8.81 -19.30
CA ARG A 395 -15.27 9.48 -20.57
C ARG A 395 -15.64 10.93 -20.34
N LYS A 396 -14.90 11.84 -20.97
CA LYS A 396 -15.14 13.28 -20.90
C LYS A 396 -16.23 13.71 -21.85
N LYS A 397 -16.94 14.78 -21.47
CA LYS A 397 -17.99 15.35 -22.29
C LYS A 397 -17.42 15.89 -23.60
N GLY A 398 -17.92 15.37 -24.72
CA GLY A 398 -17.48 15.78 -26.05
C GLY A 398 -16.35 14.94 -26.66
N GLU A 399 -15.92 13.85 -26.00
CA GLU A 399 -14.99 12.84 -26.57
C GLU A 399 -15.73 11.73 -27.37
#